data_5e064ceee438a06f9cbb0edc469ee609
#
_entry.id   5e064ceee438a06f9cbb0edc469ee609
#
_cell.length_a   1.000
_cell.length_b   1.000
_cell.length_c   1.000
_cell.angle_alpha   90.00
_cell.angle_beta   90.00
_cell.angle_gamma   90.00
#
_symmetry.space_group_name_H-M   'P 1'
#
loop_
_entity.id
_entity.type
_entity.pdbx_description
1 polymer ?
#
loop_
_entity_poly.entity_id
_entity_poly.type
_entity_poly.pdbx_seq_one_letter_code
_entity_poly.pdbx_strand_id
1 'polypeptide(L)'
;MKKLRVFRKLKPGKDAAGSNNVRSASLILPALLISASFPVCVGQVNAETSFERLSSLLAGTPQGGWVKASTNLFSDAWATGADAAPGPAAAVVYAWSSFAWDSTRGNLLLWGGGHANYVGNEMYVWDGATGNWGRGSLASRIDLKGFIVDNAAPQSAHTYDNNVYLPVNDMFLTFGGAAAPGGGAFLQTDGTNVSVAGPFMWDPRKADPNKVGGTTGSGWNTTNVAQGGNMWLDRHIMTATHVDGTTAYRTESGKDVVYVTADMAASGFPSLYRYTAGDVRSGGQDTWERIGRSWNTVGYQGSGTLDTDHNLYIRTANPRPNYTSDLAIWDLDNADANHNFDIGINLIKADGSDFVMTPYFGIDYDPANNMVVMWDGGNGGGTVWAVPIITDANGNVXSNTTWTAYELESATESHPHGNFITGVLGKWKYDPALGAFIALDEAVKTVDGKSDAAVWLYKPVALPVPEPQTYALLLAGLGLIGWNLRGRRRG
;
A
#
# COMPACT_ATOMS: atom_id res chain seq x y z
N MET A 1 14.39 -12.82 61.28
CA MET A 1 13.49 -13.43 62.31
C MET A 1 12.40 -14.25 61.61
N LYS A 2 12.34 -15.50 62.05
CA LYS A 2 11.45 -16.57 61.57
C LYS A 2 9.96 -16.24 61.69
N LYS A 3 9.10 -16.75 60.82
CA LYS A 3 8.13 -17.77 61.18
C LYS A 3 7.43 -18.36 59.99
N LEU A 4 7.59 -19.67 59.90
CA LEU A 4 6.83 -20.69 59.19
C LEU A 4 5.40 -20.82 59.70
N ARG A 5 4.50 -21.40 58.88
CA ARG A 5 3.51 -22.44 59.17
C ARG A 5 2.40 -22.44 58.09
N VAL A 6 1.79 -23.49 57.65
CA VAL A 6 1.85 -24.96 57.65
C VAL A 6 0.62 -25.45 56.84
N PHE A 7 0.82 -26.51 56.11
CA PHE A 7 -0.14 -27.26 55.27
C PHE A 7 -1.41 -27.78 56.01
N ARG A 8 -2.48 -27.89 55.27
CA ARG A 8 -3.45 -28.96 55.58
C ARG A 8 -4.03 -29.56 54.28
N LYS A 9 -3.77 -30.86 54.12
CA LYS A 9 -4.41 -31.77 53.15
C LYS A 9 -5.74 -32.24 53.71
N LEU A 10 -6.73 -32.46 52.83
CA LEU A 10 -7.85 -33.36 53.12
C LEU A 10 -8.11 -34.25 51.89
N LYS A 11 -8.28 -35.54 52.18
CA LYS A 11 -8.48 -36.65 51.25
C LYS A 11 -9.98 -36.93 50.99
N PRO A 12 -10.29 -37.80 49.99
CA PRO A 12 -11.64 -37.95 49.41
C PRO A 12 -12.44 -39.08 50.06
N GLY A 13 -13.75 -39.00 49.87
CA GLY A 13 -14.67 -40.05 50.23
C GLY A 13 -15.39 -40.64 49.04
N LYS A 14 -15.47 -41.97 49.06
CA LYS A 14 -16.14 -42.86 48.09
C LYS A 14 -17.58 -43.16 48.50
N ASP A 15 -18.27 -43.74 47.52
CA ASP A 15 -19.37 -44.76 47.58
C ASP A 15 -20.79 -44.21 47.28
N ALA A 16 -21.71 -44.88 46.64
CA ALA A 16 -21.84 -46.11 45.88
C ALA A 16 -23.29 -46.21 45.33
N ALA A 17 -23.41 -46.83 44.21
CA ALA A 17 -24.42 -47.74 43.66
C ALA A 17 -25.91 -47.57 43.91
N GLY A 18 -26.71 -47.90 42.91
CA GLY A 18 -28.11 -48.29 42.98
C GLY A 18 -28.86 -48.30 41.65
N SER A 19 -29.03 -49.47 41.10
CA SER A 19 -29.75 -49.81 39.86
C SER A 19 -31.26 -49.60 39.96
N ASN A 20 -31.95 -49.40 38.84
CA ASN A 20 -33.05 -50.31 38.43
C ASN A 20 -33.65 -49.94 37.08
N ASN A 21 -33.79 -51.01 36.28
CA ASN A 21 -34.47 -51.04 34.97
C ASN A 21 -35.99 -50.99 35.09
N VAL A 22 -36.67 -50.28 34.19
CA VAL A 22 -38.03 -50.67 33.80
C VAL A 22 -38.15 -50.45 32.25
N ARG A 23 -38.41 -51.52 31.55
CA ARG A 23 -38.78 -51.56 30.15
C ARG A 23 -40.25 -51.26 29.96
N SER A 24 -40.60 -50.37 29.07
CA SER A 24 -41.93 -50.28 28.50
C SER A 24 -41.83 -50.24 26.99
N ALA A 25 -42.39 -51.25 26.35
CA ALA A 25 -42.49 -51.33 24.91
C ALA A 25 -43.77 -50.64 24.45
N SER A 26 -43.69 -49.71 23.57
CA SER A 26 -44.83 -49.13 22.84
C SER A 26 -44.64 -49.33 21.35
N LEU A 27 -45.58 -50.07 20.78
CA LEU A 27 -45.71 -50.27 19.33
C LEU A 27 -46.25 -48.97 18.70
N ILE A 28 -45.56 -48.45 17.73
CA ILE A 28 -46.03 -47.35 16.91
C ILE A 28 -46.05 -47.81 15.42
N LEU A 29 -47.20 -47.76 14.83
CA LEU A 29 -47.39 -47.97 13.39
C LEU A 29 -46.75 -46.82 12.60
N PRO A 30 -46.11 -47.11 11.47
CA PRO A 30 -45.60 -46.04 10.62
C PRO A 30 -46.68 -45.45 9.73
N ALA A 31 -46.92 -44.16 9.90
CA ALA A 31 -47.68 -43.37 8.91
C ALA A 31 -46.76 -43.01 7.78
N LEU A 32 -47.05 -43.47 6.59
CA LEU A 32 -46.33 -43.16 5.36
C LEU A 32 -46.72 -41.73 4.94
N LEU A 33 -45.90 -40.73 5.30
CA LEU A 33 -46.00 -39.38 4.76
C LEU A 33 -45.13 -39.32 3.49
N ILE A 34 -45.78 -39.30 2.35
CA ILE A 34 -45.10 -38.99 1.07
C ILE A 34 -44.88 -37.48 1.02
N SER A 35 -43.71 -37.05 1.46
CA SER A 35 -43.28 -35.67 1.22
C SER A 35 -42.77 -35.58 -0.19
N ALA A 36 -43.52 -34.91 -1.04
CA ALA A 36 -43.04 -34.48 -2.35
C ALA A 36 -42.00 -33.37 -2.12
N SER A 37 -40.71 -33.72 -2.11
CA SER A 37 -39.65 -32.74 -2.12
C SER A 37 -39.52 -32.18 -3.54
N PHE A 38 -40.03 -30.99 -3.75
CA PHE A 38 -39.65 -30.18 -4.92
C PHE A 38 -38.21 -29.79 -4.72
N PRO A 39 -37.31 -30.03 -5.69
CA PRO A 39 -35.99 -29.48 -5.61
C PRO A 39 -36.10 -27.96 -5.73
N VAL A 40 -35.90 -27.26 -4.64
CA VAL A 40 -35.65 -25.82 -4.69
C VAL A 40 -34.26 -25.71 -5.29
N CYS A 41 -34.19 -25.40 -6.57
CA CYS A 41 -32.96 -24.92 -7.16
C CYS A 41 -32.63 -23.59 -6.51
N VAL A 42 -31.94 -23.64 -5.38
CA VAL A 42 -31.22 -22.48 -4.89
C VAL A 42 -30.09 -22.29 -5.88
N GLY A 43 -30.28 -21.42 -6.85
CA GLY A 43 -29.20 -20.99 -7.69
C GLY A 43 -28.10 -20.49 -6.78
N GLN A 44 -26.96 -21.13 -6.84
CA GLN A 44 -25.76 -20.58 -6.21
C GLN A 44 -25.53 -19.21 -6.84
N VAL A 45 -25.83 -18.17 -6.10
CA VAL A 45 -25.37 -16.83 -6.45
C VAL A 45 -23.87 -16.90 -6.20
N ASN A 46 -23.09 -17.12 -7.26
CA ASN A 46 -21.65 -17.01 -7.19
C ASN A 46 -21.34 -15.60 -6.70
N ALA A 47 -20.64 -15.51 -5.59
CA ALA A 47 -20.21 -14.22 -5.07
C ALA A 47 -19.42 -13.49 -6.16
N GLU A 48 -19.77 -12.25 -6.41
CA GLU A 48 -19.09 -11.40 -7.37
C GLU A 48 -17.61 -11.30 -7.00
N THR A 49 -16.72 -11.50 -7.94
CA THR A 49 -15.30 -11.33 -7.70
C THR A 49 -14.98 -9.84 -7.50
N SER A 50 -13.87 -9.56 -6.86
CA SER A 50 -13.39 -8.18 -6.66
C SER A 50 -13.32 -7.43 -7.98
N PHE A 51 -12.69 -8.04 -8.99
CA PHE A 51 -12.46 -7.38 -10.27
C PHE A 51 -13.75 -7.13 -11.03
N GLU A 52 -14.73 -8.04 -10.95
CA GLU A 52 -16.05 -7.85 -11.56
C GLU A 52 -16.77 -6.67 -10.93
N ARG A 53 -16.79 -6.61 -9.59
CA ARG A 53 -17.42 -5.51 -8.86
C ARG A 53 -16.76 -4.18 -9.17
N LEU A 54 -15.41 -4.12 -9.07
CA LEU A 54 -14.67 -2.86 -9.28
C LEU A 54 -14.80 -2.37 -10.73
N SER A 55 -14.77 -3.31 -11.71
CA SER A 55 -15.00 -2.98 -13.11
C SER A 55 -16.42 -2.45 -13.35
N SER A 56 -17.40 -3.01 -12.64
CA SER A 56 -18.79 -2.53 -12.73
C SER A 56 -18.92 -1.10 -12.21
N LEU A 57 -18.25 -0.76 -11.10
CA LEU A 57 -18.22 0.61 -10.58
C LEU A 57 -17.59 1.56 -11.60
N LEU A 58 -16.47 1.15 -12.20
CA LEU A 58 -15.74 1.95 -13.19
C LEU A 58 -16.54 2.12 -14.49
N ALA A 59 -17.35 1.12 -14.88
CA ALA A 59 -18.19 1.21 -16.07
C ALA A 59 -19.21 2.34 -15.93
N GLY A 60 -19.71 2.57 -14.71
CA GLY A 60 -20.64 3.67 -14.42
C GLY A 60 -19.99 5.02 -14.16
N THR A 61 -18.66 5.10 -14.19
CA THR A 61 -17.90 6.31 -13.86
C THR A 61 -17.38 6.96 -15.14
N PRO A 62 -17.53 8.29 -15.31
CA PRO A 62 -16.94 8.96 -16.48
C PRO A 62 -15.40 8.99 -16.39
N GLN A 63 -14.74 9.17 -17.52
CA GLN A 63 -13.28 9.42 -17.53
C GLN A 63 -13.00 10.72 -16.76
N GLY A 64 -11.96 10.71 -15.95
CA GLY A 64 -11.63 11.81 -15.05
C GLY A 64 -12.47 11.83 -13.78
N GLY A 65 -13.30 10.82 -13.58
CA GLY A 65 -14.21 10.76 -12.44
C GLY A 65 -13.76 9.79 -11.35
N TRP A 66 -14.37 9.97 -10.19
CA TRP A 66 -14.14 9.17 -8.99
C TRP A 66 -15.39 8.36 -8.65
N VAL A 67 -15.20 7.19 -8.06
CA VAL A 67 -16.29 6.41 -7.45
C VAL A 67 -15.82 5.82 -6.13
N LYS A 68 -16.63 6.00 -5.09
CA LYS A 68 -16.38 5.41 -3.77
C LYS A 68 -16.64 3.91 -3.83
N ALA A 69 -15.64 3.12 -3.46
CA ALA A 69 -15.74 1.65 -3.50
C ALA A 69 -16.02 1.04 -2.12
N SER A 70 -15.75 1.77 -1.03
CA SER A 70 -16.01 1.28 0.34
C SER A 70 -17.50 1.28 0.67
N THR A 71 -17.92 0.26 1.43
CA THR A 71 -19.32 0.07 1.86
C THR A 71 -19.49 0.12 3.38
N ASN A 72 -18.39 0.04 4.14
CA ASN A 72 -18.40 0.23 5.60
C ASN A 72 -17.30 1.22 5.99
N LEU A 73 -17.23 1.53 7.28
CA LEU A 73 -16.23 2.45 7.82
C LEU A 73 -14.96 1.68 8.20
N PHE A 74 -13.82 2.34 8.11
CA PHE A 74 -12.54 1.76 8.54
C PHE A 74 -12.59 1.34 10.01
N SER A 75 -13.21 2.15 10.86
CA SER A 75 -13.34 1.83 12.29
C SER A 75 -14.21 0.61 12.59
N ASP A 76 -15.01 0.15 11.64
CA ASP A 76 -15.78 -1.10 11.84
C ASP A 76 -14.87 -2.33 11.86
N ALA A 77 -13.63 -2.19 11.33
CA ALA A 77 -12.63 -3.27 11.34
C ALA A 77 -11.76 -3.28 12.60
N TRP A 78 -11.82 -2.23 13.44
CA TRP A 78 -10.90 -2.08 14.58
C TRP A 78 -11.19 -3.11 15.67
N ALA A 79 -10.15 -3.61 16.29
CA ALA A 79 -10.29 -4.44 17.49
C ALA A 79 -10.81 -3.57 18.66
N THR A 80 -11.53 -4.19 19.56
CA THR A 80 -12.12 -3.50 20.72
C THR A 80 -11.76 -4.23 22.02
N GLY A 81 -11.91 -3.52 23.13
CA GLY A 81 -11.66 -4.09 24.43
C GLY A 81 -10.22 -4.54 24.63
N ALA A 82 -10.04 -5.75 25.12
CA ALA A 82 -8.70 -6.30 25.42
C ALA A 82 -7.87 -6.62 24.19
N ASP A 83 -8.49 -6.70 23.03
CA ASP A 83 -7.80 -7.00 21.77
C ASP A 83 -7.26 -5.73 21.08
N ALA A 84 -7.69 -4.56 21.53
CA ALA A 84 -7.25 -3.30 20.93
C ALA A 84 -5.83 -2.93 21.39
N ALA A 85 -4.96 -2.59 20.45
CA ALA A 85 -3.66 -2.04 20.79
C ALA A 85 -3.82 -0.63 21.36
N PRO A 86 -2.90 -0.17 22.20
CA PRO A 86 -2.94 1.22 22.69
C PRO A 86 -2.76 2.25 21.58
N GLY A 87 -3.52 3.31 21.63
CA GLY A 87 -3.41 4.43 20.70
C GLY A 87 -4.50 4.44 19.64
N PRO A 88 -4.45 5.43 18.75
CA PRO A 88 -5.50 5.61 17.75
C PRO A 88 -5.22 4.78 16.49
N ALA A 89 -6.00 3.74 16.23
CA ALA A 89 -5.84 2.90 15.04
C ALA A 89 -6.00 3.68 13.72
N ALA A 90 -6.65 4.84 13.75
CA ALA A 90 -6.71 5.74 12.58
C ALA A 90 -5.32 6.16 12.09
N ALA A 91 -4.30 6.12 12.95
CA ALA A 91 -2.92 6.45 12.57
C ALA A 91 -2.36 5.53 11.49
N VAL A 92 -2.92 4.33 11.34
CA VAL A 92 -2.52 3.43 10.25
C VAL A 92 -2.76 4.10 8.88
N VAL A 93 -3.68 5.04 8.80
CA VAL A 93 -3.97 5.81 7.57
C VAL A 93 -3.21 7.15 7.55
N TYR A 94 -3.25 7.92 8.66
CA TYR A 94 -2.75 9.31 8.60
C TYR A 94 -1.27 9.46 8.95
N ALA A 95 -0.62 8.47 9.57
CA ALA A 95 0.74 8.66 10.06
C ALA A 95 1.77 8.16 9.03
N TRP A 96 2.01 8.99 8.01
CA TRP A 96 3.00 8.74 6.94
C TRP A 96 2.88 7.32 6.40
N SER A 97 1.75 7.00 5.81
CA SER A 97 1.40 5.61 5.48
C SER A 97 1.22 5.35 3.99
N SER A 98 1.19 4.06 3.68
CA SER A 98 0.92 3.52 2.35
C SER A 98 0.10 2.25 2.48
N PHE A 99 -0.50 1.83 1.37
CA PHE A 99 -1.09 0.51 1.27
C PHE A 99 -0.35 -0.32 0.21
N ALA A 100 -0.55 -1.62 0.23
CA ALA A 100 -0.17 -2.50 -0.86
C ALA A 100 -1.45 -2.98 -1.56
N TRP A 101 -1.45 -2.94 -2.88
CA TRP A 101 -2.58 -3.43 -3.67
C TRP A 101 -2.36 -4.91 -4.02
N ASP A 102 -3.18 -5.78 -3.46
CA ASP A 102 -3.18 -7.21 -3.77
C ASP A 102 -3.84 -7.41 -5.14
N SER A 103 -3.02 -7.37 -6.18
CA SER A 103 -3.47 -7.49 -7.57
C SER A 103 -3.97 -8.90 -7.93
N THR A 104 -3.75 -9.88 -7.06
CA THR A 104 -4.27 -11.24 -7.24
C THR A 104 -5.74 -11.30 -6.83
N ARG A 105 -6.11 -10.63 -5.71
CA ARG A 105 -7.47 -10.70 -5.16
C ARG A 105 -8.30 -9.43 -5.38
N GLY A 106 -7.66 -8.33 -5.80
CA GLY A 106 -8.33 -7.04 -5.88
C GLY A 106 -8.65 -6.47 -4.51
N ASN A 107 -7.74 -6.65 -3.56
CA ASN A 107 -7.88 -6.21 -2.17
C ASN A 107 -6.83 -5.16 -1.83
N LEU A 108 -7.14 -4.29 -0.87
CA LEU A 108 -6.16 -3.34 -0.35
C LEU A 108 -5.67 -3.84 1.00
N LEU A 109 -4.34 -3.94 1.14
CA LEU A 109 -3.67 -4.40 2.36
C LEU A 109 -3.04 -3.18 3.04
N LEU A 110 -3.41 -2.92 4.30
CA LEU A 110 -3.00 -1.71 5.01
C LEU A 110 -2.35 -2.07 6.33
N TRP A 111 -1.15 -1.52 6.57
CA TRP A 111 -0.37 -1.76 7.78
C TRP A 111 0.53 -0.56 8.04
N GLY A 112 0.69 -0.20 9.31
CA GLY A 112 1.60 0.86 9.70
C GLY A 112 1.08 1.71 10.84
N GLY A 113 1.40 3.00 10.80
CA GLY A 113 0.95 3.98 11.79
C GLY A 113 1.93 4.22 12.93
N GLY A 114 3.09 3.58 12.88
CA GLY A 114 4.05 3.51 13.98
C GLY A 114 4.79 4.78 14.33
N HIS A 115 6.06 4.64 14.67
CA HIS A 115 6.85 5.62 15.38
C HIS A 115 6.13 6.02 16.70
N ALA A 116 5.77 7.26 16.89
CA ALA A 116 5.12 7.72 18.13
C ALA A 116 3.59 7.85 18.02
N ASN A 117 3.00 7.45 16.90
CA ASN A 117 1.57 7.66 16.67
C ASN A 117 0.72 6.46 17.11
N TYR A 118 1.14 5.25 16.73
CA TYR A 118 0.37 4.04 17.02
C TYR A 118 1.31 2.85 17.14
N VAL A 119 1.12 2.05 18.17
CA VAL A 119 2.00 0.88 18.41
C VAL A 119 1.40 -0.43 17.92
N GLY A 120 0.12 -0.45 17.57
CA GLY A 120 -0.52 -1.65 17.03
C GLY A 120 0.10 -2.05 15.70
N ASN A 121 0.25 -3.36 15.50
CA ASN A 121 0.85 -3.90 14.28
C ASN A 121 -0.09 -4.88 13.57
N GLU A 122 -1.38 -4.75 13.82
CA GLU A 122 -2.39 -5.55 13.14
C GLU A 122 -2.50 -5.14 11.65
N MET A 123 -2.82 -6.14 10.83
CA MET A 123 -3.11 -5.93 9.41
C MET A 123 -4.58 -5.59 9.22
N TYR A 124 -4.85 -4.70 8.30
CA TYR A 124 -6.21 -4.42 7.81
C TYR A 124 -6.30 -4.83 6.35
N VAL A 125 -7.46 -5.35 5.98
CA VAL A 125 -7.75 -5.77 4.61
C VAL A 125 -9.07 -5.12 4.18
N TRP A 126 -9.02 -4.38 3.09
CA TRP A 126 -10.24 -3.95 2.42
C TRP A 126 -10.51 -4.96 1.30
N ASP A 127 -11.69 -5.57 1.33
CA ASP A 127 -12.08 -6.61 0.39
C ASP A 127 -12.78 -5.99 -0.82
N GLY A 128 -12.18 -6.11 -1.99
CA GLY A 128 -12.73 -5.53 -3.22
C GLY A 128 -14.06 -6.14 -3.65
N ALA A 129 -14.32 -7.40 -3.31
CA ALA A 129 -15.58 -8.07 -3.69
C ALA A 129 -16.78 -7.51 -2.91
N THR A 130 -16.58 -7.06 -1.67
CA THR A 130 -17.66 -6.55 -0.83
C THR A 130 -17.59 -5.05 -0.60
N GLY A 131 -16.41 -4.46 -0.76
CA GLY A 131 -16.16 -3.06 -0.40
C GLY A 131 -15.96 -2.85 1.09
N ASN A 132 -15.81 -3.91 1.87
CA ASN A 132 -15.74 -3.83 3.32
C ASN A 132 -14.32 -3.86 3.83
N TRP A 133 -14.04 -3.00 4.81
CA TRP A 133 -12.88 -3.12 5.66
C TRP A 133 -13.07 -4.29 6.64
N GLY A 134 -12.02 -5.07 6.80
CA GLY A 134 -11.88 -6.09 7.82
C GLY A 134 -10.46 -6.07 8.37
N ARG A 135 -10.24 -6.92 9.38
CA ARG A 135 -8.93 -7.06 9.98
C ARG A 135 -8.29 -8.36 9.50
N GLY A 136 -7.00 -8.30 9.15
CA GLY A 136 -6.22 -9.48 8.77
C GLY A 136 -5.54 -10.16 9.94
N SER A 137 -5.40 -9.47 11.07
CA SER A 137 -4.83 -10.02 12.29
C SER A 137 -5.19 -9.16 13.49
N LEU A 138 -4.98 -9.68 14.69
CA LEU A 138 -4.90 -8.90 15.92
C LEU A 138 -3.48 -8.36 16.08
N ALA A 139 -3.33 -7.31 16.87
CA ALA A 139 -2.03 -6.77 17.23
C ALA A 139 -1.25 -7.73 18.12
N SER A 140 0.05 -7.75 17.98
CA SER A 140 0.94 -8.45 18.91
C SER A 140 0.94 -7.78 20.29
N ARG A 141 1.36 -8.53 21.29
CA ARG A 141 1.57 -7.97 22.61
C ARG A 141 2.78 -7.03 22.59
N ILE A 142 2.63 -5.90 23.26
CA ILE A 142 3.64 -4.85 23.32
C ILE A 142 4.02 -4.64 24.77
N ASP A 143 5.31 -4.53 25.06
CA ASP A 143 5.79 -4.30 26.42
C ASP A 143 5.67 -2.82 26.79
N LEU A 144 6.05 -2.48 28.04
CA LEU A 144 5.94 -1.12 28.56
C LEU A 144 6.88 -0.14 27.86
N LYS A 145 7.84 -0.62 27.10
CA LYS A 145 8.78 0.21 26.33
C LYS A 145 8.32 0.42 24.87
N GLY A 146 7.25 -0.24 24.47
CA GLY A 146 6.71 -0.15 23.10
C GLY A 146 7.26 -1.17 22.13
N PHE A 147 8.02 -2.17 22.60
CA PHE A 147 8.56 -3.22 21.74
C PHE A 147 7.61 -4.41 21.64
N ILE A 148 7.61 -5.02 20.48
CA ILE A 148 6.87 -6.28 20.24
C ILE A 148 7.52 -7.38 21.07
N VAL A 149 6.71 -8.05 21.87
CA VAL A 149 7.17 -9.21 22.66
C VAL A 149 7.20 -10.47 21.80
N ASP A 150 6.47 -10.45 20.72
CA ASP A 150 6.35 -11.54 19.76
C ASP A 150 7.34 -11.29 18.61
N ASN A 151 8.40 -12.07 18.57
CA ASN A 151 9.53 -11.81 17.68
C ASN A 151 9.28 -12.06 16.20
N ALA A 152 8.13 -12.65 15.84
CA ALA A 152 7.85 -12.96 14.44
C ALA A 152 7.09 -11.85 13.71
N ALA A 153 6.66 -10.80 14.42
CA ALA A 153 5.91 -9.70 13.84
C ALA A 153 6.70 -8.39 13.96
N PRO A 154 6.61 -7.50 12.96
CA PRO A 154 7.33 -6.23 13.04
C PRO A 154 6.62 -5.22 13.95
N GLN A 155 7.42 -4.32 14.54
CA GLN A 155 6.84 -3.12 15.13
C GLN A 155 6.17 -2.29 14.07
N SER A 156 5.06 -1.65 14.42
CA SER A 156 4.39 -0.69 13.57
C SER A 156 5.37 0.41 13.14
N ALA A 157 5.21 0.94 11.93
CA ALA A 157 6.12 1.96 11.40
C ALA A 157 5.35 2.99 10.59
N HIS A 158 5.91 4.20 10.47
CA HIS A 158 5.55 5.10 9.38
C HIS A 158 6.04 4.43 8.10
N THR A 159 5.15 4.07 7.23
CA THR A 159 5.51 3.26 6.05
C THR A 159 5.79 4.08 4.80
N TYR A 160 5.51 5.40 4.84
CA TYR A 160 5.77 6.27 3.70
C TYR A 160 5.18 5.68 2.41
N ASP A 161 6.03 5.20 1.48
CA ASP A 161 5.61 4.46 0.29
C ASP A 161 6.36 3.13 0.23
N ASN A 162 6.45 2.43 1.37
CA ASN A 162 7.28 1.24 1.54
C ASN A 162 6.49 -0.07 1.64
N ASN A 163 5.18 -0.04 1.39
CA ASN A 163 4.34 -1.24 1.40
C ASN A 163 4.06 -1.68 -0.03
N VAL A 164 4.31 -2.95 -0.32
CA VAL A 164 4.22 -3.50 -1.68
C VAL A 164 3.59 -4.89 -1.61
N TYR A 165 2.82 -5.27 -2.63
CA TYR A 165 2.36 -6.64 -2.78
C TYR A 165 3.23 -7.35 -3.83
N LEU A 166 3.57 -8.58 -3.54
CA LEU A 166 4.44 -9.45 -4.36
C LEU A 166 3.60 -10.58 -4.95
N PRO A 167 3.07 -10.44 -6.17
CA PRO A 167 2.12 -11.42 -6.69
C PRO A 167 2.73 -12.78 -7.03
N VAL A 168 4.02 -12.87 -7.33
CA VAL A 168 4.67 -14.16 -7.62
C VAL A 168 4.75 -15.00 -6.34
N ASN A 169 5.12 -14.36 -5.23
CA ASN A 169 5.21 -15.01 -3.91
C ASN A 169 3.87 -15.04 -3.17
N ASP A 170 2.89 -14.25 -3.61
CA ASP A 170 1.61 -14.05 -2.92
C ASP A 170 1.84 -13.55 -1.49
N MET A 171 2.58 -12.44 -1.34
CA MET A 171 2.95 -11.88 -0.05
C MET A 171 2.81 -10.35 -0.06
N PHE A 172 2.36 -9.79 1.06
CA PHE A 172 2.58 -8.38 1.37
C PHE A 172 4.03 -8.21 1.83
N LEU A 173 4.68 -7.14 1.40
CA LEU A 173 6.05 -6.80 1.82
C LEU A 173 6.08 -5.39 2.37
N THR A 174 6.81 -5.18 3.46
CA THR A 174 7.08 -3.83 3.96
C THR A 174 8.56 -3.65 4.27
N PHE A 175 9.12 -2.53 3.81
CA PHE A 175 10.45 -2.09 4.22
C PHE A 175 10.38 -1.22 5.49
N GLY A 176 9.17 -0.94 5.98
CA GLY A 176 8.97 -0.16 7.17
C GLY A 176 9.18 1.33 6.94
N GLY A 177 10.03 1.90 7.77
CA GLY A 177 10.30 3.32 7.82
C GLY A 177 10.61 3.69 9.26
N ALA A 178 10.03 4.76 9.78
CA ALA A 178 10.23 5.14 11.17
C ALA A 178 9.40 4.24 12.09
N ALA A 179 10.04 3.24 12.66
CA ALA A 179 9.38 2.20 13.46
C ALA A 179 9.14 2.63 14.91
N ALA A 180 8.07 2.09 15.49
CA ALA A 180 7.82 2.24 16.93
C ALA A 180 8.89 1.50 17.73
N PRO A 181 9.23 1.93 18.95
CA PRO A 181 8.75 3.16 19.60
C PRO A 181 9.56 4.41 19.27
N GLY A 182 10.76 4.30 18.79
CA GLY A 182 11.70 5.42 18.75
C GLY A 182 11.98 6.01 17.37
N GLY A 183 11.45 5.40 16.31
CA GLY A 183 11.76 5.79 14.94
C GLY A 183 12.99 5.07 14.40
N GLY A 184 13.26 5.22 13.11
CA GLY A 184 14.39 4.55 12.46
C GLY A 184 14.03 3.17 11.95
N ALA A 185 15.01 2.29 11.86
CA ALA A 185 14.86 0.95 11.30
C ALA A 185 13.92 0.07 12.14
N PHE A 186 13.39 -0.96 11.54
CA PHE A 186 12.69 -2.00 12.28
C PHE A 186 13.59 -2.59 13.36
N LEU A 187 13.04 -2.73 14.54
CA LEU A 187 13.72 -3.37 15.66
C LEU A 187 12.89 -4.55 16.13
N GLN A 188 13.58 -5.57 16.56
CA GLN A 188 12.96 -6.78 17.11
C GLN A 188 13.69 -7.12 18.42
N THR A 189 12.94 -7.64 19.39
CA THR A 189 13.50 -8.01 20.67
C THR A 189 13.18 -9.47 21.00
N ASP A 190 14.15 -10.17 21.55
CA ASP A 190 13.94 -11.50 22.14
C ASP A 190 13.60 -11.41 23.64
N GLY A 191 13.30 -10.21 24.11
CA GLY A 191 13.07 -9.92 25.53
C GLY A 191 14.31 -9.44 26.25
N THR A 192 15.47 -9.62 25.66
CA THR A 192 16.76 -9.23 26.25
C THR A 192 17.54 -8.31 25.32
N ASN A 193 17.63 -8.68 24.06
CA ASN A 193 18.41 -7.96 23.06
C ASN A 193 17.51 -7.33 22.02
N VAL A 194 17.88 -6.17 21.53
CA VAL A 194 17.20 -5.47 20.43
C VAL A 194 18.11 -5.51 19.22
N SER A 195 17.59 -5.93 18.09
CA SER A 195 18.33 -6.03 16.83
C SER A 195 17.54 -5.45 15.67
N VAL A 196 18.25 -5.03 14.63
CA VAL A 196 17.63 -4.57 13.38
C VAL A 196 17.08 -5.79 12.63
N ALA A 197 15.92 -5.63 12.03
CA ALA A 197 15.18 -6.71 11.37
C ALA A 197 14.57 -6.20 10.05
N GLY A 198 14.02 -7.11 9.27
CA GLY A 198 13.31 -6.79 8.04
C GLY A 198 14.13 -7.00 6.77
N PRO A 199 13.55 -6.78 5.60
CA PRO A 199 12.14 -6.42 5.43
C PRO A 199 11.22 -7.56 5.88
N PHE A 200 9.97 -7.25 6.12
CA PHE A 200 9.00 -8.25 6.61
C PHE A 200 7.98 -8.54 5.53
N MET A 201 7.59 -9.81 5.44
CA MET A 201 6.49 -10.26 4.59
C MET A 201 5.34 -10.78 5.43
N TRP A 202 4.10 -10.47 5.01
CA TRP A 202 2.89 -10.98 5.63
C TRP A 202 2.15 -11.85 4.61
N ASP A 203 1.63 -13.00 5.07
CA ASP A 203 0.97 -13.98 4.20
C ASP A 203 -0.55 -13.77 4.22
N PRO A 204 -1.15 -13.20 3.15
CA PRO A 204 -2.60 -12.95 3.13
C PRO A 204 -3.45 -14.22 3.20
N ARG A 205 -2.89 -15.38 2.86
CA ARG A 205 -3.62 -16.65 2.97
C ARG A 205 -3.79 -17.09 4.43
N LYS A 206 -3.01 -16.51 5.35
CA LYS A 206 -3.09 -16.79 6.78
C LYS A 206 -3.93 -15.76 7.54
N ALA A 207 -4.51 -14.80 6.84
CA ALA A 207 -5.30 -13.75 7.47
C ALA A 207 -6.39 -14.34 8.36
N ASP A 208 -6.45 -13.84 9.59
CA ASP A 208 -7.47 -14.27 10.55
C ASP A 208 -7.70 -13.12 11.55
N PRO A 209 -8.88 -12.49 11.53
CA PRO A 209 -9.13 -11.31 12.35
C PRO A 209 -9.09 -11.58 13.87
N ASN A 210 -9.09 -12.85 14.27
CA ASN A 210 -9.13 -13.25 15.67
C ASN A 210 -7.78 -13.77 16.18
N LYS A 211 -6.73 -13.70 15.36
CA LYS A 211 -5.41 -14.22 15.71
C LYS A 211 -4.34 -13.14 15.64
N VAL A 212 -3.40 -13.17 16.56
CA VAL A 212 -2.20 -12.33 16.48
C VAL A 212 -1.36 -12.77 15.28
N GLY A 213 -0.76 -11.80 14.59
CA GLY A 213 0.00 -12.10 13.37
C GLY A 213 1.34 -12.79 13.61
N GLY A 214 1.93 -12.60 14.79
CA GLY A 214 3.25 -13.16 15.11
C GLY A 214 3.19 -14.39 15.99
N THR A 215 4.35 -14.83 16.43
CA THR A 215 4.48 -15.94 17.39
C THR A 215 3.88 -15.56 18.73
N THR A 216 3.14 -16.47 19.32
CA THR A 216 2.48 -16.21 20.60
C THR A 216 3.48 -16.01 21.73
N GLY A 217 3.47 -14.82 22.30
CA GLY A 217 4.29 -14.51 23.47
C GLY A 217 3.63 -14.97 24.75
N SER A 218 4.43 -15.24 25.77
CA SER A 218 3.90 -15.54 27.09
C SER A 218 3.16 -14.33 27.66
N GLY A 219 2.05 -14.57 28.29
CA GLY A 219 1.29 -13.53 28.97
C GLY A 219 0.28 -12.79 28.11
N TRP A 220 0.20 -13.08 26.83
CA TRP A 220 -0.92 -12.59 26.03
C TRP A 220 -2.19 -13.38 26.38
N ASN A 221 -3.35 -12.80 26.12
CA ASN A 221 -4.62 -13.47 26.37
C ASN A 221 -4.71 -14.72 25.49
N THR A 222 -4.75 -15.88 26.10
CA THR A 222 -4.72 -17.16 25.38
C THR A 222 -5.98 -17.43 24.54
N THR A 223 -7.06 -16.70 24.79
CA THR A 223 -8.27 -16.85 23.97
C THR A 223 -8.15 -16.17 22.63
N ASN A 224 -7.29 -15.17 22.50
CA ASN A 224 -7.07 -14.46 21.23
C ASN A 224 -5.66 -14.61 20.68
N VAL A 225 -4.85 -15.46 21.27
CA VAL A 225 -3.52 -15.78 20.76
C VAL A 225 -3.66 -16.77 19.60
N ALA A 226 -2.93 -16.53 18.55
CA ALA A 226 -2.95 -17.36 17.35
C ALA A 226 -2.63 -18.82 17.66
N GLN A 227 -3.51 -19.69 17.28
CA GLN A 227 -3.24 -21.12 17.30
C GLN A 227 -2.71 -21.48 15.90
N GLY A 228 -1.47 -21.85 15.81
CA GLY A 228 -0.96 -22.40 14.58
C GLY A 228 -0.27 -21.44 13.62
N GLY A 229 0.51 -20.52 14.15
CA GLY A 229 1.58 -20.04 13.33
C GLY A 229 1.61 -18.59 12.98
N ASN A 230 2.75 -18.20 12.51
CA ASN A 230 3.06 -16.83 12.15
C ASN A 230 2.48 -16.47 10.78
N MET A 231 1.93 -15.29 10.71
CA MET A 231 1.55 -14.68 9.43
C MET A 231 2.74 -13.93 8.82
N TRP A 232 3.72 -13.57 9.64
CA TRP A 232 4.85 -12.71 9.26
C TRP A 232 6.14 -13.51 9.12
N LEU A 233 6.98 -13.09 8.18
CA LEU A 233 8.34 -13.61 7.97
C LEU A 233 9.32 -12.44 7.96
N ASP A 234 10.36 -12.53 8.79
CA ASP A 234 11.50 -11.62 8.72
C ASP A 234 12.47 -12.15 7.67
N ARG A 235 12.81 -11.34 6.67
CA ARG A 235 13.72 -11.75 5.60
C ARG A 235 15.19 -11.53 5.96
N HIS A 236 15.47 -10.80 7.03
CA HIS A 236 16.83 -10.58 7.59
C HIS A 236 17.85 -10.07 6.58
N ILE A 237 17.43 -9.25 5.62
CA ILE A 237 18.34 -8.79 4.57
C ILE A 237 18.36 -7.26 4.44
N MET A 238 17.66 -6.55 5.30
CA MET A 238 17.61 -5.09 5.20
C MET A 238 18.95 -4.47 5.61
N THR A 239 19.55 -3.72 4.70
CA THR A 239 20.88 -3.13 4.90
C THR A 239 20.86 -1.61 4.98
N ALA A 240 19.68 -1.00 4.82
CA ALA A 240 19.54 0.45 4.75
C ALA A 240 18.31 0.89 5.52
N THR A 241 18.26 2.15 5.90
CA THR A 241 17.08 2.73 6.53
C THR A 241 16.10 3.20 5.44
N HIS A 242 14.83 3.00 5.69
CA HIS A 242 13.77 3.32 4.74
C HIS A 242 12.86 4.44 5.20
N VAL A 243 13.31 5.24 6.16
CA VAL A 243 12.63 6.49 6.51
C VAL A 243 12.57 7.37 5.26
N ASP A 244 11.38 7.85 4.92
CA ASP A 244 11.12 8.63 3.71
C ASP A 244 11.35 7.84 2.39
N GLY A 245 11.31 6.51 2.44
CA GLY A 245 11.51 5.67 1.27
C GLY A 245 10.32 5.69 0.31
N THR A 246 10.60 5.35 -0.95
CA THR A 246 9.58 5.16 -1.99
C THR A 246 9.85 3.86 -2.73
N THR A 247 8.79 3.22 -3.24
CA THR A 247 8.90 1.91 -3.91
C THR A 247 8.14 1.88 -5.22
N ALA A 248 8.55 0.95 -6.08
CA ALA A 248 7.76 0.55 -7.24
C ALA A 248 8.08 -0.91 -7.56
N TYR A 249 7.07 -1.61 -8.04
CA TYR A 249 7.12 -3.06 -8.24
C TYR A 249 7.00 -3.44 -9.71
N ARG A 250 7.72 -4.48 -10.10
CA ARG A 250 7.43 -5.24 -11.34
C ARG A 250 7.94 -6.68 -11.22
N THR A 251 7.48 -7.53 -12.13
CA THR A 251 8.01 -8.89 -12.28
C THR A 251 9.20 -8.86 -13.25
N GLU A 252 10.32 -9.48 -12.86
CA GLU A 252 11.47 -9.66 -13.76
C GLU A 252 11.89 -11.12 -13.76
N SER A 253 11.94 -11.72 -14.94
CA SER A 253 12.33 -13.14 -15.11
C SER A 253 11.56 -14.06 -14.15
N GLY A 254 10.28 -13.79 -13.96
CA GLY A 254 9.40 -14.62 -13.13
C GLY A 254 9.57 -14.42 -11.63
N LYS A 255 10.27 -13.38 -11.20
CA LYS A 255 10.48 -13.05 -9.78
C LYS A 255 9.86 -11.72 -9.44
N ASP A 256 9.48 -11.56 -8.18
CA ASP A 256 9.06 -10.27 -7.64
C ASP A 256 10.29 -9.38 -7.45
N VAL A 257 10.26 -8.20 -8.07
CA VAL A 257 11.33 -7.20 -7.95
C VAL A 257 10.73 -5.88 -7.48
N VAL A 258 11.36 -5.28 -6.47
CA VAL A 258 10.97 -3.97 -5.95
C VAL A 258 12.16 -3.03 -6.07
N TYR A 259 11.95 -1.92 -6.73
CA TYR A 259 12.86 -0.79 -6.73
C TYR A 259 12.49 0.09 -5.55
N VAL A 260 13.48 0.45 -4.73
CA VAL A 260 13.21 1.14 -3.47
C VAL A 260 14.30 2.17 -3.19
N THR A 261 13.91 3.38 -2.82
CA THR A 261 14.87 4.38 -2.36
C THR A 261 15.07 4.28 -0.85
N ALA A 262 16.29 4.49 -0.42
CA ALA A 262 16.69 4.35 0.99
C ALA A 262 17.88 5.27 1.29
N ASP A 263 18.32 5.28 2.55
CA ASP A 263 19.49 6.01 3.04
C ASP A 263 19.32 7.52 3.15
N MET A 264 18.10 8.04 3.00
CA MET A 264 17.87 9.48 3.02
C MET A 264 18.21 10.08 4.39
N ALA A 265 17.89 9.37 5.47
CA ALA A 265 18.15 9.86 6.82
C ALA A 265 19.66 10.01 7.10
N ALA A 266 20.48 9.20 6.46
CA ALA A 266 21.94 9.21 6.67
C ALA A 266 22.66 10.29 5.88
N SER A 267 22.21 10.56 4.65
CA SER A 267 22.95 11.42 3.73
C SER A 267 22.17 12.61 3.22
N GLY A 268 20.85 12.58 3.34
CA GLY A 268 19.97 13.55 2.68
C GLY A 268 19.75 13.27 1.19
N PHE A 269 20.48 12.31 0.64
CA PHE A 269 20.38 11.91 -0.76
C PHE A 269 20.06 10.43 -0.84
N PRO A 270 18.96 10.05 -1.51
CA PRO A 270 18.60 8.64 -1.56
C PRO A 270 19.55 7.82 -2.43
N SER A 271 19.73 6.57 -2.04
CA SER A 271 20.25 5.53 -2.91
C SER A 271 19.07 4.75 -3.49
N LEU A 272 19.21 4.29 -4.73
CA LEU A 272 18.23 3.42 -5.35
C LEU A 272 18.71 1.96 -5.27
N TYR A 273 17.86 1.12 -4.72
CA TYR A 273 18.13 -0.31 -4.59
C TYR A 273 17.15 -1.12 -5.40
N ARG A 274 17.62 -2.27 -5.86
CA ARG A 274 16.82 -3.32 -6.47
C ARG A 274 16.78 -4.49 -5.49
N TYR A 275 15.60 -4.77 -4.98
CA TYR A 275 15.33 -5.92 -4.11
C TYR A 275 14.64 -6.99 -4.94
N THR A 276 15.16 -8.21 -4.94
CA THR A 276 14.54 -9.34 -5.61
C THR A 276 14.18 -10.39 -4.57
N ALA A 277 12.90 -10.70 -4.48
CA ALA A 277 12.42 -11.73 -3.55
C ALA A 277 12.74 -13.12 -4.11
N GLY A 278 13.31 -13.97 -3.28
CA GLY A 278 13.41 -15.40 -3.55
C GLY A 278 12.06 -16.07 -3.42
N ASP A 279 11.96 -17.31 -3.84
CA ASP A 279 10.76 -18.12 -3.63
C ASP A 279 10.63 -18.41 -2.13
N VAL A 280 9.71 -17.71 -1.48
CA VAL A 280 9.51 -17.75 -0.03
C VAL A 280 9.16 -19.18 0.43
N ARG A 281 8.37 -19.90 -0.37
CA ARG A 281 7.88 -21.22 0.02
C ARG A 281 8.94 -22.31 -0.06
N SER A 282 9.92 -22.15 -0.95
CA SER A 282 11.03 -23.11 -1.08
C SER A 282 12.28 -22.68 -0.31
N GLY A 283 12.19 -21.60 0.47
CA GLY A 283 13.35 -21.09 1.22
C GLY A 283 14.34 -20.33 0.35
N GLY A 284 13.89 -19.80 -0.77
CA GLY A 284 14.73 -19.03 -1.67
C GLY A 284 15.27 -17.76 -1.02
N GLN A 285 16.49 -17.41 -1.39
CA GLN A 285 17.17 -16.24 -0.82
C GLN A 285 16.82 -14.99 -1.61
N ASP A 286 16.58 -13.92 -0.87
CA ASP A 286 16.40 -12.58 -1.44
C ASP A 286 17.76 -11.99 -1.82
N THR A 287 17.77 -11.07 -2.76
CA THR A 287 18.95 -10.27 -3.07
C THR A 287 18.65 -8.78 -2.93
N TRP A 288 19.68 -8.02 -2.63
CA TRP A 288 19.61 -6.60 -2.35
C TRP A 288 20.81 -5.93 -3.00
N GLU A 289 20.55 -5.07 -3.98
CA GLU A 289 21.60 -4.49 -4.81
C GLU A 289 21.38 -2.99 -4.93
N ARG A 290 22.40 -2.19 -4.61
CA ARG A 290 22.33 -0.75 -4.92
C ARG A 290 22.63 -0.56 -6.39
N ILE A 291 21.73 0.12 -7.11
CA ILE A 291 21.80 0.30 -8.56
C ILE A 291 21.82 1.77 -8.97
N GLY A 292 21.76 2.67 -8.00
CA GLY A 292 21.83 4.10 -8.29
C GLY A 292 21.96 4.92 -7.04
N ARG A 293 22.23 6.19 -7.24
CA ARG A 293 22.37 7.16 -6.15
C ARG A 293 21.91 8.53 -6.63
N SER A 294 21.64 9.41 -5.68
CA SER A 294 21.27 10.77 -5.98
C SER A 294 22.35 11.73 -5.50
N TRP A 295 22.51 12.82 -6.22
CA TRP A 295 23.24 13.98 -5.73
C TRP A 295 22.61 15.30 -6.16
N ASN A 296 21.59 15.23 -7.00
CA ASN A 296 20.96 16.42 -7.57
C ASN A 296 19.62 16.73 -6.95
N THR A 297 18.89 15.66 -6.59
CA THR A 297 17.55 15.79 -6.08
C THR A 297 17.48 15.19 -4.69
N VAL A 298 16.77 15.86 -3.83
CA VAL A 298 16.55 15.39 -2.47
C VAL A 298 15.07 15.51 -2.18
N GLY A 299 14.52 14.45 -1.65
CA GLY A 299 13.15 14.48 -1.21
C GLY A 299 13.03 13.79 0.12
N TYR A 300 12.27 14.39 0.98
CA TYR A 300 11.82 13.74 2.20
C TYR A 300 10.36 13.41 1.97
N GLN A 301 10.01 12.17 2.29
CA GLN A 301 8.66 11.68 2.01
C GLN A 301 8.42 11.62 0.50
N GLY A 302 7.26 11.19 0.07
CA GLY A 302 6.95 11.16 -1.35
C GLY A 302 6.46 9.80 -1.81
N SER A 303 6.51 9.62 -3.12
CA SER A 303 5.92 8.45 -3.78
C SER A 303 6.79 8.06 -4.97
N GLY A 304 6.81 6.76 -5.30
CA GLY A 304 7.61 6.25 -6.40
C GLY A 304 6.79 5.43 -7.39
N THR A 305 7.29 5.34 -8.62
CA THR A 305 6.66 4.55 -9.66
C THR A 305 7.68 4.06 -10.69
N LEU A 306 7.24 3.15 -11.56
CA LEU A 306 8.02 2.67 -12.70
C LEU A 306 7.34 3.05 -14.00
N ASP A 307 8.06 3.76 -14.85
CA ASP A 307 7.72 3.83 -16.27
C ASP A 307 8.26 2.54 -16.90
N THR A 308 7.37 1.62 -17.16
CA THR A 308 7.74 0.30 -17.71
C THR A 308 8.07 0.37 -19.21
N ASP A 309 7.63 1.42 -19.89
CA ASP A 309 7.84 1.56 -21.32
C ASP A 309 9.24 2.07 -21.66
N HIS A 310 9.82 2.89 -20.76
CA HIS A 310 11.16 3.44 -20.95
C HIS A 310 12.16 2.95 -19.90
N ASN A 311 11.76 2.00 -19.07
CA ASN A 311 12.60 1.39 -18.02
C ASN A 311 13.18 2.43 -17.06
N LEU A 312 12.29 3.28 -16.51
CA LEU A 312 12.68 4.36 -15.59
C LEU A 312 12.07 4.16 -14.21
N TYR A 313 12.84 4.41 -13.17
CA TYR A 313 12.30 4.60 -11.84
C TYR A 313 12.11 6.10 -11.58
N ILE A 314 10.93 6.49 -11.17
CA ILE A 314 10.55 7.89 -10.96
C ILE A 314 10.05 8.06 -9.53
N ARG A 315 10.54 9.08 -8.82
CA ARG A 315 9.96 9.43 -7.53
C ARG A 315 9.71 10.94 -7.45
N THR A 316 8.78 11.32 -6.59
CA THR A 316 8.61 12.72 -6.24
C THR A 316 9.83 13.20 -5.46
N ALA A 317 10.31 14.39 -5.78
CA ALA A 317 11.27 15.09 -4.96
C ALA A 317 10.50 16.14 -4.16
N ASN A 318 10.71 16.17 -2.86
CA ASN A 318 10.03 17.12 -1.99
C ASN A 318 10.99 18.31 -1.79
N PRO A 319 10.85 19.37 -2.57
CA PRO A 319 11.88 20.41 -2.61
C PRO A 319 12.00 21.10 -1.26
N ARG A 320 13.23 21.19 -0.81
CA ARG A 320 13.61 22.06 0.29
C ARG A 320 14.22 23.33 -0.29
N PRO A 321 14.40 24.38 0.49
CA PRO A 321 15.21 25.51 0.00
C PRO A 321 16.54 25.00 -0.55
N ASN A 322 16.85 25.38 -1.76
CA ASN A 322 18.03 25.01 -2.53
C ASN A 322 17.90 23.75 -3.39
N TYR A 323 16.75 23.05 -3.38
CA TYR A 323 16.50 21.93 -4.30
C TYR A 323 15.61 22.43 -5.43
N THR A 324 15.90 21.98 -6.63
CA THR A 324 15.33 22.59 -7.82
C THR A 324 14.48 21.67 -8.68
N SER A 325 14.26 20.44 -8.23
CA SER A 325 13.54 19.46 -9.06
C SER A 325 12.28 18.97 -8.39
N ASP A 326 11.25 18.73 -9.19
CA ASP A 326 9.98 18.17 -8.72
C ASP A 326 9.98 16.64 -8.76
N LEU A 327 10.64 16.07 -9.77
CA LEU A 327 10.79 14.62 -9.92
C LEU A 327 12.27 14.25 -9.99
N ALA A 328 12.59 13.07 -9.50
CA ALA A 328 13.91 12.44 -9.63
C ALA A 328 13.73 11.14 -10.42
N ILE A 329 14.53 10.96 -11.46
CA ILE A 329 14.40 9.83 -12.39
C ILE A 329 15.73 9.09 -12.50
N TRP A 330 15.69 7.77 -12.41
CA TRP A 330 16.85 6.90 -12.67
C TRP A 330 16.56 6.02 -13.87
N ASP A 331 17.55 5.94 -14.75
CA ASP A 331 17.54 5.01 -15.88
C ASP A 331 17.94 3.62 -15.37
N LEU A 332 17.04 2.65 -15.50
CA LEU A 332 17.29 1.29 -15.02
C LEU A 332 18.10 0.44 -16.01
N ASP A 333 18.26 0.89 -17.25
CA ASP A 333 19.17 0.25 -18.19
C ASP A 333 20.65 0.50 -17.85
N ASN A 334 20.91 1.55 -17.09
CA ASN A 334 22.27 1.93 -16.68
C ASN A 334 22.53 1.66 -15.20
N ALA A 335 21.95 0.58 -14.66
CA ALA A 335 22.08 0.23 -13.26
C ALA A 335 23.55 0.14 -12.83
N ASP A 336 23.98 1.06 -11.96
CA ASP A 336 25.36 1.14 -11.46
C ASP A 336 25.35 1.84 -10.11
N ALA A 337 25.85 1.16 -9.09
CA ALA A 337 25.84 1.66 -7.72
C ALA A 337 26.52 3.03 -7.55
N ASN A 338 27.46 3.38 -8.41
CA ASN A 338 28.28 4.58 -8.25
C ASN A 338 28.08 5.63 -9.33
N HIS A 339 27.57 5.26 -10.50
CA HIS A 339 27.51 6.16 -11.66
C HIS A 339 26.09 6.36 -12.21
N ASN A 340 25.10 5.61 -11.76
CA ASN A 340 23.71 5.86 -12.14
C ASN A 340 23.14 6.94 -11.23
N PHE A 341 23.28 8.20 -11.65
CA PHE A 341 22.76 9.35 -10.90
C PHE A 341 21.38 9.73 -11.40
N ASP A 342 20.58 10.21 -10.47
CA ASP A 342 19.24 10.70 -10.81
C ASP A 342 19.29 11.93 -11.70
N ILE A 343 18.27 12.03 -12.54
CA ILE A 343 18.00 13.21 -13.37
C ILE A 343 16.85 13.96 -12.70
N GLY A 344 17.07 15.23 -12.40
CA GLY A 344 16.04 16.09 -11.84
C GLY A 344 15.18 16.70 -12.95
N ILE A 345 13.87 16.61 -12.80
CA ILE A 345 12.90 17.20 -13.74
C ILE A 345 12.08 18.25 -12.99
N ASN A 346 11.98 19.43 -13.58
CA ASN A 346 11.10 20.48 -13.12
C ASN A 346 9.78 20.41 -13.86
N LEU A 347 8.70 20.68 -13.15
CA LEU A 347 7.36 20.71 -13.73
C LEU A 347 6.90 22.14 -13.90
N ILE A 348 6.16 22.39 -14.98
CA ILE A 348 5.38 23.62 -15.16
C ILE A 348 3.94 23.23 -15.40
N LYS A 349 3.03 24.12 -15.05
CA LYS A 349 1.62 23.93 -15.37
C LYS A 349 1.36 24.23 -16.84
N ALA A 350 0.20 23.82 -17.35
CA ALA A 350 -0.17 24.03 -18.75
C ALA A 350 -0.23 25.52 -19.15
N ASP A 351 -0.44 26.40 -18.18
CA ASP A 351 -0.44 27.85 -18.42
C ASP A 351 0.98 28.48 -18.40
N GLY A 352 2.00 27.66 -18.19
CA GLY A 352 3.39 28.09 -18.12
C GLY A 352 3.86 28.55 -16.75
N SER A 353 2.98 28.54 -15.73
CA SER A 353 3.38 28.88 -14.37
C SER A 353 4.09 27.71 -13.70
N ASP A 354 4.84 28.00 -12.64
CA ASP A 354 5.58 26.99 -11.90
C ASP A 354 4.66 26.00 -11.22
N PHE A 355 5.02 24.73 -11.28
CA PHE A 355 4.46 23.67 -10.46
C PHE A 355 5.42 23.43 -9.29
N VAL A 356 4.88 23.17 -8.11
CA VAL A 356 5.73 22.90 -6.94
C VAL A 356 5.29 21.56 -6.34
N MET A 357 6.19 20.61 -6.36
CA MET A 357 5.95 19.30 -5.74
C MET A 357 5.92 19.45 -4.22
N THR A 358 4.98 18.76 -3.59
CA THR A 358 4.86 18.69 -2.12
C THR A 358 4.72 17.23 -1.70
N PRO A 359 4.84 16.94 -0.39
CA PRO A 359 4.60 15.56 0.08
C PRO A 359 3.12 15.14 -0.03
N TYR A 360 2.23 16.05 -0.39
CA TYR A 360 0.80 15.73 -0.53
C TYR A 360 0.47 14.96 -1.81
N PHE A 361 1.42 14.86 -2.76
CA PHE A 361 1.20 14.13 -4.00
C PHE A 361 1.55 12.65 -3.83
N GLY A 362 0.68 11.78 -4.33
CA GLY A 362 1.02 10.39 -4.64
C GLY A 362 1.14 10.26 -6.14
N ILE A 363 2.07 9.47 -6.63
CA ILE A 363 2.26 9.27 -8.08
C ILE A 363 2.17 7.79 -8.43
N ASP A 364 1.64 7.51 -9.63
CA ASP A 364 1.85 6.21 -10.26
C ASP A 364 1.77 6.36 -11.78
N TYR A 365 2.29 5.35 -12.48
CA TYR A 365 2.40 5.37 -13.94
C TYR A 365 1.16 4.77 -14.59
N ASP A 366 0.67 5.44 -15.62
CA ASP A 366 -0.41 4.94 -16.48
C ASP A 366 0.20 4.50 -17.82
N PRO A 367 0.43 3.21 -18.01
CA PRO A 367 1.05 2.74 -19.26
C PRO A 367 0.15 2.86 -20.48
N ALA A 368 -1.18 2.92 -20.28
CA ALA A 368 -2.09 3.08 -21.41
C ALA A 368 -1.97 4.46 -22.05
N ASN A 369 -1.53 5.46 -21.29
CA ASN A 369 -1.44 6.85 -21.75
C ASN A 369 -0.01 7.41 -21.69
N ASN A 370 0.96 6.60 -21.30
CA ASN A 370 2.38 6.98 -21.18
C ASN A 370 2.56 8.26 -20.35
N MET A 371 2.06 8.23 -19.11
CA MET A 371 2.17 9.41 -18.25
C MET A 371 2.23 9.01 -16.77
N VAL A 372 2.88 9.86 -15.99
CA VAL A 372 2.77 9.83 -14.53
C VAL A 372 1.47 10.54 -14.15
N VAL A 373 0.65 9.89 -13.36
CA VAL A 373 -0.60 10.48 -12.85
C VAL A 373 -0.43 10.71 -11.35
N MET A 374 -0.70 11.94 -10.92
CA MET A 374 -0.45 12.38 -9.55
C MET A 374 -1.76 12.76 -8.88
N TRP A 375 -1.99 12.24 -7.68
CA TRP A 375 -3.14 12.63 -6.87
C TRP A 375 -2.69 13.68 -5.85
N ASP A 376 -3.35 14.84 -5.89
CA ASP A 376 -3.06 15.97 -4.99
C ASP A 376 -3.96 15.87 -3.75
N GLY A 377 -3.48 15.19 -2.73
CA GLY A 377 -4.23 15.02 -1.49
C GLY A 377 -4.23 16.25 -0.58
N GLY A 378 -3.47 17.28 -0.93
CA GLY A 378 -3.40 18.51 -0.12
C GLY A 378 -4.40 19.58 -0.52
N ASN A 379 -5.13 19.36 -1.59
CA ASN A 379 -5.97 20.39 -2.21
C ASN A 379 -7.43 19.91 -2.39
N GLY A 380 -8.00 19.38 -1.32
CA GLY A 380 -9.42 18.99 -1.29
C GLY A 380 -9.76 17.65 -1.92
N GLY A 381 -8.76 16.87 -2.30
CA GLY A 381 -8.94 15.45 -2.64
C GLY A 381 -9.47 15.12 -4.03
N GLY A 382 -10.04 16.07 -4.75
CA GLY A 382 -10.60 15.78 -6.09
C GLY A 382 -9.62 15.96 -7.24
N THR A 383 -8.53 16.68 -7.02
CA THR A 383 -7.61 17.10 -8.08
C THR A 383 -6.60 16.01 -8.41
N VAL A 384 -6.46 15.73 -9.70
CA VAL A 384 -5.46 14.82 -10.25
C VAL A 384 -4.65 15.59 -11.29
N TRP A 385 -3.36 15.30 -11.39
CA TRP A 385 -2.48 15.90 -12.38
C TRP A 385 -1.91 14.82 -13.29
N ALA A 386 -1.85 15.08 -14.58
CA ALA A 386 -1.26 14.18 -15.57
C ALA A 386 0.01 14.79 -16.12
N VAL A 387 1.09 14.01 -16.14
CA VAL A 387 2.42 14.45 -16.59
C VAL A 387 2.88 13.48 -17.67
N PRO A 388 2.72 13.82 -18.96
CA PRO A 388 3.28 13.00 -20.03
C PRO A 388 4.79 12.89 -19.90
N ILE A 389 5.32 11.70 -20.08
CA ILE A 389 6.76 11.47 -20.03
C ILE A 389 7.38 11.92 -21.35
N ILE A 390 8.45 12.70 -21.27
CA ILE A 390 9.14 13.24 -22.44
C ILE A 390 10.52 12.59 -22.54
N THR A 391 10.74 11.88 -23.63
CA THR A 391 12.02 11.26 -23.95
C THR A 391 12.50 11.72 -25.33
N ASP A 392 13.78 11.51 -25.58
CA ASP A 392 14.32 11.69 -26.93
C ASP A 392 13.93 10.51 -27.85
N ALA A 393 14.40 10.51 -29.09
CA ALA A 393 14.07 9.47 -30.06
C ALA A 393 14.61 8.08 -29.68
N ASN A 394 15.49 8.01 -28.69
CA ASN A 394 16.05 6.74 -28.20
C ASN A 394 15.40 6.29 -26.88
N GLY A 395 14.44 7.06 -26.38
CA GLY A 395 13.76 6.74 -25.12
C GLY A 395 14.45 7.32 -23.88
N ASN A 396 15.52 8.13 -24.04
CA ASN A 396 16.27 8.69 -22.91
C ASN A 396 15.63 9.97 -22.41
N VAL A 397 15.69 10.18 -21.13
CA VAL A 397 15.30 11.45 -20.53
C VAL A 397 16.50 12.40 -20.57
N UNK A 398 16.35 13.34 -21.07
CA UNK A 398 17.32 14.25 -21.16
C UNK A 398 17.40 15.07 -19.97
N SER A 399 18.49 15.29 -19.69
CA SER A 399 18.71 16.20 -18.57
C SER A 399 18.28 17.64 -18.94
N ASN A 400 17.96 18.40 -17.94
CA ASN A 400 17.50 19.80 -18.08
C ASN A 400 16.21 19.94 -18.89
N THR A 401 15.38 18.89 -18.89
CA THR A 401 14.05 18.91 -19.51
C THR A 401 13.02 19.40 -18.51
N THR A 402 12.10 20.22 -18.98
CA THR A 402 10.92 20.64 -18.21
C THR A 402 9.70 19.90 -18.78
N TRP A 403 8.93 19.29 -17.88
CA TRP A 403 7.70 18.59 -18.26
C TRP A 403 6.49 19.40 -17.85
N THR A 404 5.37 19.18 -18.53
CA THR A 404 4.11 19.90 -18.24
C THR A 404 3.18 19.01 -17.40
N ALA A 405 2.73 19.57 -16.30
CA ALA A 405 1.68 18.97 -15.48
C ALA A 405 0.33 19.58 -15.85
N TYR A 406 -0.59 18.73 -16.26
CA TYR A 406 -1.95 19.11 -16.65
C TYR A 406 -2.91 18.84 -15.51
N GLU A 407 -3.55 19.88 -14.99
CA GLU A 407 -4.55 19.75 -13.94
C GLU A 407 -5.83 19.14 -14.51
N LEU A 408 -6.33 18.11 -13.86
CA LEU A 408 -7.54 17.40 -14.25
C LEU A 408 -8.56 17.57 -13.13
N GLU A 409 -9.55 18.41 -13.37
CA GLU A 409 -10.66 18.57 -12.43
C GLU A 409 -11.50 17.31 -12.41
N SER A 410 -12.08 17.00 -11.26
CA SER A 410 -12.95 15.84 -11.12
C SER A 410 -14.17 15.94 -12.05
N ALA A 411 -14.41 14.88 -12.82
CA ALA A 411 -15.60 14.76 -13.67
C ALA A 411 -16.84 14.34 -12.85
N THR A 412 -16.67 14.08 -11.55
CA THR A 412 -17.78 13.72 -10.64
C THR A 412 -17.84 14.70 -9.48
N GLU A 413 -19.04 14.96 -8.97
CA GLU A 413 -19.20 15.79 -7.77
C GLU A 413 -18.65 15.11 -6.53
N SER A 414 -18.76 13.79 -6.49
CA SER A 414 -18.26 12.98 -5.36
C SER A 414 -16.82 12.55 -5.65
N HIS A 415 -15.93 12.81 -4.71
CA HIS A 415 -14.52 12.49 -4.81
C HIS A 415 -13.95 12.29 -3.39
N PRO A 416 -12.69 11.80 -3.23
CA PRO A 416 -12.08 11.68 -1.91
C PRO A 416 -12.05 13.01 -1.16
N HIS A 417 -12.05 12.92 0.14
CA HIS A 417 -11.95 14.08 1.03
C HIS A 417 -10.58 14.76 0.88
N GLY A 418 -9.51 13.97 0.85
CA GLY A 418 -8.15 14.50 0.79
C GLY A 418 -7.74 15.20 2.08
N ASN A 419 -7.01 16.31 1.93
CA ASN A 419 -6.53 17.13 3.06
C ASN A 419 -5.61 16.36 4.00
N PHE A 420 -4.74 15.52 3.42
CA PHE A 420 -3.78 14.72 4.19
C PHE A 420 -2.79 15.62 4.94
N ILE A 421 -2.66 15.40 6.23
CA ILE A 421 -1.69 16.13 7.06
C ILE A 421 -0.26 15.71 6.71
N THR A 422 -0.05 14.42 6.42
CA THR A 422 1.28 13.86 6.17
C THR A 422 1.55 13.54 4.71
N GLY A 423 0.57 13.69 3.83
CA GLY A 423 0.70 13.43 2.40
C GLY A 423 0.04 12.15 1.94
N VAL A 424 -0.18 12.06 0.64
CA VAL A 424 -0.73 10.85 -0.01
C VAL A 424 0.30 9.71 0.08
N LEU A 425 1.55 10.00 -0.29
CA LEU A 425 2.63 9.01 -0.24
C LEU A 425 2.23 7.78 -1.07
N GLY A 426 2.27 6.58 -0.49
CA GLY A 426 1.89 5.33 -1.16
C GLY A 426 0.41 4.98 -1.08
N LYS A 427 -0.49 5.97 -0.98
CA LYS A 427 -1.94 5.73 -0.91
C LYS A 427 -2.63 5.92 -2.28
N TRP A 428 -1.87 5.77 -3.37
CA TRP A 428 -2.33 5.94 -4.75
C TRP A 428 -1.59 4.93 -5.62
N LYS A 429 -2.33 4.00 -6.24
CA LYS A 429 -1.71 2.93 -7.05
C LYS A 429 -2.56 2.63 -8.28
N TYR A 430 -1.91 2.41 -9.43
CA TYR A 430 -2.56 2.00 -10.68
C TYR A 430 -2.70 0.48 -10.73
N ASP A 431 -3.85 0.01 -11.17
CA ASP A 431 -4.06 -1.42 -11.46
C ASP A 431 -4.32 -1.59 -12.96
N PRO A 432 -3.42 -2.22 -13.71
CA PRO A 432 -3.61 -2.41 -15.15
C PRO A 432 -4.78 -3.34 -15.49
N ALA A 433 -5.18 -4.27 -14.60
CA ALA A 433 -6.33 -5.13 -14.83
C ALA A 433 -7.64 -4.34 -14.79
N LEU A 434 -7.67 -3.28 -13.98
CA LEU A 434 -8.84 -2.39 -13.91
C LEU A 434 -8.72 -1.20 -14.88
N GLY A 435 -7.52 -0.87 -15.31
CA GLY A 435 -7.25 0.36 -16.07
C GLY A 435 -7.60 1.60 -15.26
N ALA A 436 -7.32 1.59 -13.96
CA ALA A 436 -7.78 2.63 -13.04
C ALA A 436 -6.84 2.75 -11.85
N PHE A 437 -6.92 3.88 -11.15
CA PHE A 437 -6.17 4.12 -9.94
C PHE A 437 -7.03 3.80 -8.71
N ILE A 438 -6.37 3.23 -7.71
CA ILE A 438 -6.93 2.98 -6.38
C ILE A 438 -6.38 4.05 -5.43
N ALA A 439 -7.25 4.70 -4.70
CA ALA A 439 -6.89 5.72 -3.72
C ALA A 439 -7.44 5.36 -2.35
N LEU A 440 -6.61 5.52 -1.31
CA LEU A 440 -7.07 5.41 0.07
C LEU A 440 -7.21 6.82 0.64
N ASP A 441 -8.43 7.20 1.00
CA ASP A 441 -8.74 8.52 1.53
C ASP A 441 -8.25 8.68 2.97
N GLU A 442 -8.20 9.91 3.43
CA GLU A 442 -7.82 10.25 4.81
C GLU A 442 -8.85 9.66 5.79
N ALA A 443 -8.37 9.39 7.00
CA ALA A 443 -9.21 8.86 8.09
C ALA A 443 -10.05 9.98 8.69
N VAL A 444 -11.20 10.22 8.09
CA VAL A 444 -12.12 11.31 8.47
C VAL A 444 -13.01 10.86 9.63
N LYS A 445 -13.13 11.70 10.64
CA LYS A 445 -14.06 11.43 11.75
C LYS A 445 -15.50 11.69 11.30
N THR A 446 -16.36 10.72 11.55
CA THR A 446 -17.78 10.85 11.34
C THR A 446 -18.44 11.60 12.52
N VAL A 447 -19.70 12.00 12.35
CA VAL A 447 -20.45 12.73 13.36
C VAL A 447 -20.58 11.94 14.68
N ASP A 448 -20.68 10.63 14.59
CA ASP A 448 -20.76 9.75 15.77
C ASP A 448 -19.38 9.31 16.30
N GLY A 449 -18.29 9.96 15.83
CA GLY A 449 -16.94 9.73 16.34
C GLY A 449 -16.22 8.52 15.79
N LYS A 450 -16.82 7.85 14.81
CA LYS A 450 -16.17 6.76 14.08
C LYS A 450 -15.15 7.30 13.08
N SER A 451 -14.43 6.43 12.41
CA SER A 451 -13.44 6.84 11.41
C SER A 451 -13.72 6.19 10.06
N ASP A 452 -13.84 6.99 9.04
CA ASP A 452 -13.97 6.54 7.65
C ASP A 452 -12.65 6.78 6.93
N ALA A 453 -12.09 5.75 6.34
CA ALA A 453 -10.97 5.84 5.41
C ALA A 453 -11.40 5.09 4.16
N ALA A 454 -12.07 5.78 3.28
CA ALA A 454 -12.73 5.15 2.14
C ALA A 454 -11.71 4.80 1.06
N VAL A 455 -11.93 3.67 0.40
CA VAL A 455 -11.23 3.32 -0.83
C VAL A 455 -12.05 3.88 -2.00
N TRP A 456 -11.36 4.59 -2.89
CA TRP A 456 -11.91 5.20 -4.08
C TRP A 456 -11.22 4.65 -5.31
N LEU A 457 -11.93 4.65 -6.43
CA LEU A 457 -11.34 4.39 -7.74
C LEU A 457 -11.40 5.68 -8.57
N TYR A 458 -10.33 5.92 -9.33
CA TYR A 458 -10.28 7.02 -10.28
C TYR A 458 -10.11 6.45 -11.68
N LYS A 459 -10.99 6.84 -12.59
CA LYS A 459 -10.94 6.41 -13.99
C LYS A 459 -10.12 7.41 -14.80
N PRO A 460 -8.92 7.05 -15.26
CA PRO A 460 -8.04 8.02 -15.91
C PRO A 460 -8.62 8.55 -17.23
N VAL A 461 -8.10 9.69 -17.65
CA VAL A 461 -8.47 10.32 -18.90
C VAL A 461 -7.22 10.45 -19.77
N ALA A 462 -7.34 10.07 -21.04
CA ALA A 462 -6.27 10.29 -22.00
C ALA A 462 -6.18 11.78 -22.33
N LEU A 463 -5.00 12.34 -22.17
CA LEU A 463 -4.79 13.71 -22.62
C LEU A 463 -4.81 13.74 -24.16
N PRO A 464 -5.37 14.81 -24.75
CA PRO A 464 -5.25 14.98 -26.19
C PRO A 464 -3.79 15.32 -26.52
N VAL A 465 -2.98 14.29 -26.74
CA VAL A 465 -1.60 14.47 -27.17
C VAL A 465 -1.64 14.98 -28.60
N PRO A 466 -1.13 16.20 -28.89
CA PRO A 466 -1.04 16.63 -30.28
C PRO A 466 -0.15 15.67 -31.04
N GLU A 467 -0.71 14.99 -32.03
CA GLU A 467 0.06 14.05 -32.85
C GLU A 467 1.28 14.76 -33.46
N PRO A 468 2.43 14.11 -33.53
CA PRO A 468 3.60 14.73 -34.14
C PRO A 468 3.31 15.25 -35.54
N GLN A 469 2.38 14.61 -36.25
CA GLN A 469 1.92 15.07 -37.57
C GLN A 469 1.25 16.45 -37.51
N THR A 470 0.56 16.77 -36.43
CA THR A 470 -0.09 18.07 -36.24
C THR A 470 0.94 19.18 -36.15
N TYR A 471 2.03 18.98 -35.45
CA TYR A 471 3.12 19.96 -35.40
C TYR A 471 3.85 20.06 -36.74
N ALA A 472 4.06 18.91 -37.40
CA ALA A 472 4.70 18.92 -38.72
C ALA A 472 3.84 19.65 -39.75
N LEU A 473 2.51 19.44 -39.72
CA LEU A 473 1.58 20.14 -40.60
C LEU A 473 1.50 21.64 -40.28
N LEU A 474 1.53 21.99 -38.99
CA LEU A 474 1.54 23.39 -38.57
C LEU A 474 2.82 24.09 -39.04
N LEU A 475 3.97 23.46 -38.86
CA LEU A 475 5.25 23.99 -39.29
C LEU A 475 5.34 24.09 -40.84
N ALA A 476 4.82 23.05 -41.53
CA ALA A 476 4.76 23.07 -43.00
C ALA A 476 3.83 24.18 -43.51
N GLY A 477 2.68 24.36 -42.83
CA GLY A 477 1.73 25.43 -43.15
C GLY A 477 2.35 26.81 -42.93
N LEU A 478 3.02 27.03 -41.83
CA LEU A 478 3.72 28.28 -41.53
C LEU A 478 4.87 28.52 -42.52
N GLY A 479 5.57 27.47 -42.91
CA GLY A 479 6.63 27.53 -43.93
C GLY A 479 6.09 27.96 -45.28
N LEU A 480 4.95 27.41 -45.71
CA LEU A 480 4.29 27.78 -46.96
C LEU A 480 3.78 29.21 -46.94
N ILE A 481 3.23 29.67 -45.81
CA ILE A 481 2.80 31.06 -45.65
C ILE A 481 4.01 32.00 -45.74
N GLY A 482 5.08 31.68 -45.08
CA GLY A 482 6.32 32.46 -45.13
C GLY A 482 6.94 32.52 -46.52
N TRP A 483 6.87 31.38 -47.24
CA TRP A 483 7.35 31.32 -48.65
C TRP A 483 6.50 32.23 -49.56
N ASN A 484 5.17 32.14 -49.44
CA ASN A 484 4.26 32.95 -50.25
C ASN A 484 4.43 34.47 -50.00
N LEU A 485 4.63 34.84 -48.73
CA LEU A 485 4.86 36.23 -48.37
C LEU A 485 6.21 36.78 -48.93
N ARG A 486 7.21 35.91 -49.02
CA ARG A 486 8.52 36.29 -49.63
C ARG A 486 8.42 36.45 -51.14
N GLY A 487 7.60 35.60 -51.79
CA GLY A 487 7.37 35.67 -53.24
C GLY A 487 6.72 36.98 -53.66
N ARG A 488 5.79 37.50 -52.87
CA ARG A 488 5.06 38.75 -53.15
C ARG A 488 5.88 40.05 -52.98
N ARG A 489 7.01 39.96 -52.29
CA ARG A 489 7.92 41.14 -52.11
C ARG A 489 8.99 41.30 -53.22
N ARG A 490 9.02 40.42 -54.22
CA ARG A 490 9.98 40.42 -55.31
C ARG A 490 9.31 40.61 -56.67
N GLY A 491 8.05 41.02 -56.73
CA GLY A 491 7.33 41.38 -57.97
C GLY A 491 6.99 42.91 -57.98
#